data_13fe51c83fc31be4336c3588f7b057c5
#
_entry.id   13fe51c83fc31be4336c3588f7b057c5
#
_cell.length_a   1.000
_cell.length_b   1.000
_cell.length_c   1.000
_cell.angle_alpha   90.00
_cell.angle_beta   90.00
_cell.angle_gamma   90.00
#
_symmetry.space_group_name_H-M   'P 1'
#
loop_
_entity.id
_entity.type
_entity.pdbx_description
1 polymer ?
#
loop_
_entity_poly.entity_id
_entity_poly.type
_entity_poly.pdbx_seq_one_letter_code
_entity_poly.pdbx_strand_id
1 'polypeptide(L)'
;MKKTFTCITIMMLFAAGSAQSVTLTFTGRDASNQYVPLNRVVVSNLTRGWQETLFWPDTVLVMTDHSGIEDIEMQNFASLHLSQNNPNPFNGTTFVNLNVTEPGDVSLVITDITGRVVETCHGASLQPGNHEIRISLSAAGIYFLTARQNGRTSSVKMVNRSNGGGNAIAIMGTVGVNDYSPLPQTKNVSKGITDNPFVPGDQMQFVGFTALNGAEEEGGHVIQTQDSTQTIVLSFPQPCLSTPVVIDYDSNVYNTVQIGNQCWMKENLRTTHYADGTAIPYGNSSLWDDTVPYYNVNPSVDTILYGYYYNWAAFMHGVGGSESNPSGVQGACPTGWHVPSNAEWIQLIDYVSSRSEYTCGGHSNNIAKALASTEGWNTYDGECVVGNNPSSNNATGFGVVPAGFAAFSAVNDCAYYWSSSERGEYAASFFGFSIDMEHVDMLDINKFHQFSVRCLRD
;
A
#
# COMPACT_ATOMS: atom_id res chain seq x y z
N MET A 1 10.83 -37.40 -71.00
CA MET A 1 10.88 -37.10 -69.54
C MET A 1 10.25 -35.76 -69.30
N LYS A 2 8.98 -35.77 -68.90
CA LYS A 2 8.24 -34.55 -68.52
C LYS A 2 8.42 -34.35 -66.98
N LYS A 3 9.05 -33.24 -66.57
CA LYS A 3 9.16 -32.83 -65.16
C LYS A 3 7.89 -32.06 -64.78
N THR A 4 7.08 -32.64 -63.92
CA THR A 4 5.91 -32.01 -63.34
C THR A 4 6.41 -31.18 -62.09
N PHE A 5 6.22 -29.87 -62.14
CA PHE A 5 6.47 -28.98 -61.01
C PHE A 5 5.15 -28.91 -60.17
N THR A 6 5.20 -29.45 -58.96
CA THR A 6 4.10 -29.32 -58.00
C THR A 6 4.31 -28.03 -57.20
N CYS A 7 3.47 -27.06 -57.41
CA CYS A 7 3.42 -25.81 -56.65
C CYS A 7 2.71 -26.09 -55.32
N ILE A 8 3.46 -26.09 -54.16
CA ILE A 8 2.86 -26.17 -52.84
C ILE A 8 2.49 -24.76 -52.45
N THR A 9 1.21 -24.46 -52.48
CA THR A 9 0.65 -23.21 -51.94
C THR A 9 0.59 -23.38 -50.41
N ILE A 10 1.48 -22.69 -49.69
CA ILE A 10 1.41 -22.56 -48.22
C ILE A 10 0.32 -21.54 -47.92
N MET A 11 -0.83 -22.04 -47.50
CA MET A 11 -1.92 -21.21 -46.99
C MET A 11 -1.56 -20.79 -45.55
N MET A 12 -1.02 -19.57 -45.37
CA MET A 12 -0.88 -18.97 -44.03
C MET A 12 -2.30 -18.67 -43.54
N LEU A 13 -2.75 -19.48 -42.59
CA LEU A 13 -3.88 -19.13 -41.76
C LEU A 13 -3.41 -17.99 -40.82
N PHE A 14 -3.79 -16.77 -41.13
CA PHE A 14 -3.81 -15.69 -40.14
C PHE A 14 -4.94 -16.02 -39.16
N ALA A 15 -4.60 -16.53 -38.01
CA ALA A 15 -5.50 -16.51 -36.87
C ALA A 15 -5.66 -15.04 -36.47
N ALA A 16 -6.84 -14.46 -36.76
CA ALA A 16 -7.23 -13.18 -36.18
C ALA A 16 -7.29 -13.41 -34.67
N GLY A 17 -6.26 -12.97 -33.96
CA GLY A 17 -6.27 -12.95 -32.50
C GLY A 17 -7.40 -12.04 -32.05
N SER A 18 -8.44 -12.59 -31.45
CA SER A 18 -9.43 -11.81 -30.72
C SER A 18 -8.72 -11.20 -29.53
N ALA A 19 -8.77 -9.88 -29.38
CA ALA A 19 -8.28 -9.20 -28.19
C ALA A 19 -8.87 -9.89 -26.95
N GLN A 20 -8.02 -10.45 -26.11
CA GLN A 20 -8.46 -11.13 -24.89
C GLN A 20 -8.75 -10.06 -23.84
N SER A 21 -9.96 -10.02 -23.31
CA SER A 21 -10.30 -9.13 -22.21
C SER A 21 -10.09 -9.85 -20.88
N VAL A 22 -9.47 -9.17 -19.92
CA VAL A 22 -9.32 -9.62 -18.53
C VAL A 22 -10.31 -8.85 -17.66
N THR A 23 -11.12 -9.58 -16.90
CA THR A 23 -12.09 -9.00 -15.98
C THR A 23 -11.63 -9.22 -14.55
N LEU A 24 -11.43 -8.13 -13.81
CA LEU A 24 -11.12 -8.14 -12.40
C LEU A 24 -12.34 -7.76 -11.59
N THR A 25 -12.67 -8.56 -10.59
CA THR A 25 -13.73 -8.26 -9.61
C THR A 25 -13.07 -8.00 -8.25
N PHE A 26 -13.42 -6.90 -7.60
CA PHE A 26 -12.84 -6.53 -6.31
C PHE A 26 -13.81 -6.82 -5.17
N THR A 27 -13.29 -7.38 -4.07
CA THR A 27 -14.05 -7.62 -2.84
C THR A 27 -13.19 -7.29 -1.62
N GLY A 28 -13.78 -6.61 -0.64
CA GLY A 28 -13.13 -6.36 0.64
C GLY A 28 -13.40 -7.49 1.63
N ARG A 29 -12.38 -7.85 2.43
CA ARG A 29 -12.48 -8.82 3.53
C ARG A 29 -11.72 -8.32 4.74
N ASP A 30 -12.26 -8.56 5.93
CA ASP A 30 -11.51 -8.35 7.18
C ASP A 30 -10.67 -9.57 7.55
N ALA A 31 -9.91 -9.46 8.64
CA ALA A 31 -9.07 -10.54 9.15
C ALA A 31 -9.84 -11.82 9.52
N SER A 32 -11.15 -11.73 9.78
CA SER A 32 -12.05 -12.86 10.03
C SER A 32 -12.72 -13.39 8.76
N ASN A 33 -12.29 -12.91 7.59
CA ASN A 33 -12.86 -13.22 6.26
C ASN A 33 -14.33 -12.75 6.11
N GLN A 34 -14.78 -11.79 6.92
CA GLN A 34 -16.09 -11.17 6.75
C GLN A 34 -16.04 -10.12 5.63
N TYR A 35 -17.15 -9.97 4.92
CA TYR A 35 -17.25 -8.98 3.85
C TYR A 35 -17.13 -7.55 4.38
N VAL A 36 -16.24 -6.76 3.75
CA VAL A 36 -16.08 -5.33 3.99
C VAL A 36 -16.48 -4.57 2.72
N PRO A 37 -17.47 -3.67 2.80
CA PRO A 37 -17.89 -2.88 1.64
C PRO A 37 -16.78 -1.94 1.20
N LEU A 38 -16.48 -1.94 -0.11
CA LEU A 38 -15.51 -1.04 -0.71
C LEU A 38 -16.17 0.29 -1.09
N ASN A 39 -15.55 1.41 -0.76
CA ASN A 39 -15.95 2.73 -1.25
C ASN A 39 -15.33 3.03 -2.63
N ARG A 40 -14.06 2.67 -2.77
CA ARG A 40 -13.31 2.79 -4.00
C ARG A 40 -12.15 1.79 -4.04
N VAL A 41 -11.66 1.55 -5.24
CA VAL A 41 -10.45 0.76 -5.50
C VAL A 41 -9.54 1.57 -6.40
N VAL A 42 -8.29 1.73 -6.00
CA VAL A 42 -7.24 2.30 -6.83
C VAL A 42 -6.51 1.15 -7.52
N VAL A 43 -6.47 1.20 -8.85
CA VAL A 43 -5.78 0.23 -9.71
C VAL A 43 -4.62 0.93 -10.37
N SER A 44 -3.41 0.42 -10.18
CA SER A 44 -2.20 0.95 -10.80
C SER A 44 -1.51 -0.14 -11.62
N ASN A 45 -1.15 0.17 -12.87
CA ASN A 45 -0.28 -0.67 -13.67
C ASN A 45 1.16 -0.19 -13.45
N LEU A 46 1.93 -0.94 -12.69
CA LEU A 46 3.31 -0.59 -12.34
C LEU A 46 4.28 -0.75 -13.52
N THR A 47 3.96 -1.63 -14.47
CA THR A 47 4.75 -1.86 -15.69
C THR A 47 4.61 -0.69 -16.66
N ARG A 48 3.40 -0.12 -16.79
CA ARG A 48 3.05 0.91 -17.80
C ARG A 48 2.83 2.30 -17.20
N GLY A 49 2.85 2.42 -15.86
CA GLY A 49 2.83 3.71 -15.17
C GLY A 49 1.50 4.47 -15.22
N TRP A 50 0.36 3.77 -15.35
CA TRP A 50 -0.96 4.40 -15.25
C TRP A 50 -1.71 3.98 -14.00
N GLN A 51 -2.68 4.79 -13.60
CA GLN A 51 -3.53 4.56 -12.44
C GLN A 51 -4.98 4.93 -12.76
N GLU A 52 -5.93 4.15 -12.23
CA GLU A 52 -7.36 4.38 -12.32
C GLU A 52 -8.03 4.16 -10.98
N THR A 53 -9.14 4.85 -10.72
CA THR A 53 -9.91 4.69 -9.48
C THR A 53 -11.34 4.31 -9.81
N LEU A 54 -11.76 3.16 -9.30
CA LEU A 54 -13.14 2.67 -9.35
C LEU A 54 -13.87 3.10 -8.08
N PHE A 55 -15.07 3.64 -8.21
CA PHE A 55 -15.89 4.03 -7.07
C PHE A 55 -17.11 3.11 -6.94
N TRP A 56 -17.52 2.83 -5.71
CA TRP A 56 -18.77 2.10 -5.46
C TRP A 56 -19.95 2.71 -6.25
N PRO A 57 -20.82 1.92 -6.91
CA PRO A 57 -20.92 0.46 -6.84
C PRO A 57 -20.04 -0.30 -7.85
N ASP A 58 -19.15 0.35 -8.61
CA ASP A 58 -18.28 -0.33 -9.57
C ASP A 58 -17.16 -1.07 -8.82
N THR A 59 -17.28 -2.39 -8.74
CA THR A 59 -16.26 -3.29 -8.21
C THR A 59 -15.69 -4.22 -9.27
N VAL A 60 -15.88 -3.86 -10.55
CA VAL A 60 -15.45 -4.66 -11.71
C VAL A 60 -14.69 -3.78 -12.68
N LEU A 61 -13.47 -4.21 -13.03
CA LEU A 61 -12.64 -3.60 -14.07
C LEU A 61 -12.50 -4.57 -15.24
N VAL A 62 -12.78 -4.09 -16.44
CA VAL A 62 -12.51 -4.83 -17.68
C VAL A 62 -11.33 -4.18 -18.38
N MET A 63 -10.25 -4.92 -18.57
CA MET A 63 -9.06 -4.49 -19.30
C MET A 63 -8.98 -5.25 -20.61
N THR A 64 -8.69 -4.55 -21.70
CA THR A 64 -8.52 -5.16 -23.03
C THR A 64 -7.04 -5.37 -23.31
N ASP A 65 -6.68 -6.59 -23.72
CA ASP A 65 -5.32 -6.92 -24.14
C ASP A 65 -4.94 -6.16 -25.41
N HIS A 66 -3.86 -5.41 -25.34
CA HIS A 66 -3.28 -4.65 -26.45
C HIS A 66 -2.02 -5.31 -27.04
N SER A 67 -1.75 -6.58 -26.73
CA SER A 67 -0.54 -7.29 -27.18
C SER A 67 -0.39 -7.45 -28.69
N GLY A 68 -1.39 -7.04 -29.47
CA GLY A 68 -1.36 -7.11 -30.94
C GLY A 68 -1.28 -5.75 -31.67
N ILE A 69 -1.20 -4.64 -30.92
CA ILE A 69 -1.06 -3.28 -31.48
C ILE A 69 0.35 -2.82 -31.13
N GLU A 70 1.25 -2.87 -32.13
CA GLU A 70 2.64 -2.44 -31.97
C GLU A 70 2.72 -1.00 -31.41
N ASP A 71 3.58 -0.82 -30.41
CA ASP A 71 4.39 0.32 -29.89
C ASP A 71 4.06 1.79 -30.30
N ILE A 72 3.10 2.06 -31.16
CA ILE A 72 2.78 3.43 -31.62
C ILE A 72 2.11 4.25 -30.50
N GLU A 73 1.44 3.62 -29.53
CA GLU A 73 0.79 4.33 -28.42
C GLU A 73 1.67 4.48 -27.16
N MET A 74 2.70 3.64 -26.95
CA MET A 74 3.61 3.80 -25.81
C MET A 74 4.41 5.11 -25.84
N GLN A 75 4.59 5.73 -27.00
CA GLN A 75 5.18 7.08 -27.08
C GLN A 75 4.28 8.20 -26.51
N ASN A 76 2.99 7.94 -26.30
CA ASN A 76 2.06 8.95 -25.80
C ASN A 76 2.09 9.10 -24.27
N PHE A 77 2.47 8.09 -23.49
CA PHE A 77 2.59 8.20 -22.04
C PHE A 77 3.91 8.84 -21.55
N ALA A 78 4.93 8.86 -22.39
CA ALA A 78 6.11 9.73 -22.21
C ALA A 78 5.88 11.15 -22.75
N SER A 79 4.62 11.55 -23.00
CA SER A 79 4.27 12.81 -23.63
C SER A 79 3.19 13.55 -22.84
N LEU A 80 2.90 14.80 -23.24
CA LEU A 80 1.80 15.61 -22.75
C LEU A 80 0.48 14.82 -22.74
N HIS A 81 -0.15 14.64 -21.56
CA HIS A 81 -1.38 13.87 -21.43
C HIS A 81 -2.39 14.56 -20.51
N LEU A 82 -3.66 14.63 -20.96
CA LEU A 82 -4.82 15.05 -20.15
C LEU A 82 -5.59 13.81 -19.70
N SER A 83 -5.83 13.68 -18.40
CA SER A 83 -6.78 12.70 -17.88
C SER A 83 -8.22 13.08 -18.25
N GLN A 84 -9.14 12.11 -18.19
CA GLN A 84 -10.57 12.42 -18.25
C GLN A 84 -10.94 13.32 -17.07
N ASN A 85 -11.78 14.35 -17.33
CA ASN A 85 -12.24 15.23 -16.25
C ASN A 85 -13.15 14.50 -15.25
N ASN A 86 -13.01 14.86 -14.00
CA ASN A 86 -13.83 14.31 -12.91
C ASN A 86 -14.42 15.45 -12.06
N PRO A 87 -15.75 15.45 -11.82
CA PRO A 87 -16.77 14.57 -12.44
C PRO A 87 -16.97 14.81 -13.95
N ASN A 88 -17.44 13.79 -14.70
CA ASN A 88 -17.93 13.89 -16.06
C ASN A 88 -19.11 12.92 -16.26
N PRO A 89 -20.36 13.39 -16.48
CA PRO A 89 -20.77 14.79 -16.60
C PRO A 89 -20.67 15.58 -15.30
N PHE A 90 -20.52 16.92 -15.43
CA PHE A 90 -20.38 17.83 -14.28
C PHE A 90 -21.42 18.95 -14.27
N ASN A 91 -21.48 19.67 -13.15
CA ASN A 91 -22.38 20.81 -12.95
C ASN A 91 -21.55 22.09 -12.70
N GLY A 92 -21.20 22.79 -13.79
CA GLY A 92 -20.51 24.06 -13.76
C GLY A 92 -19.00 23.98 -13.52
N THR A 93 -18.50 23.06 -12.69
CA THR A 93 -17.07 22.92 -12.39
C THR A 93 -16.64 21.46 -12.39
N THR A 94 -15.43 21.21 -12.92
CA THR A 94 -14.77 19.90 -12.96
C THR A 94 -13.25 20.05 -12.88
N PHE A 95 -12.54 18.95 -12.64
CA PHE A 95 -11.08 18.90 -12.55
C PHE A 95 -10.51 17.95 -13.59
N VAL A 96 -9.31 18.25 -14.06
CA VAL A 96 -8.54 17.46 -15.04
C VAL A 96 -7.09 17.43 -14.57
N ASN A 97 -6.44 16.28 -14.65
CA ASN A 97 -4.99 16.19 -14.44
C ASN A 97 -4.26 16.28 -15.78
N LEU A 98 -3.25 17.14 -15.84
CA LEU A 98 -2.35 17.28 -16.96
C LEU A 98 -0.96 16.78 -16.57
N ASN A 99 -0.52 15.70 -17.21
CA ASN A 99 0.86 15.23 -17.09
C ASN A 99 1.74 16.00 -18.09
N VAL A 100 2.81 16.62 -17.56
CA VAL A 100 3.82 17.36 -18.34
C VAL A 100 5.16 16.64 -18.16
N THR A 101 5.79 16.25 -19.26
CA THR A 101 7.05 15.49 -19.23
C THR A 101 8.29 16.34 -19.44
N GLU A 102 8.14 17.54 -19.98
CA GLU A 102 9.23 18.49 -20.24
C GLU A 102 8.84 19.86 -19.70
N PRO A 103 9.77 20.63 -19.11
CA PRO A 103 9.49 21.98 -18.68
C PRO A 103 9.16 22.89 -19.89
N GLY A 104 8.19 23.75 -19.75
CA GLY A 104 7.86 24.71 -20.80
C GLY A 104 6.41 25.17 -20.81
N ASP A 105 6.10 26.02 -21.79
CA ASP A 105 4.78 26.65 -21.90
C ASP A 105 3.74 25.67 -22.44
N VAL A 106 2.64 25.56 -21.70
CA VAL A 106 1.47 24.77 -22.09
C VAL A 106 0.33 25.72 -22.46
N SER A 107 -0.34 25.43 -23.56
CA SER A 107 -1.56 26.10 -23.99
C SER A 107 -2.76 25.17 -23.76
N LEU A 108 -3.77 25.66 -23.05
CA LEU A 108 -5.05 24.96 -22.81
C LEU A 108 -6.16 25.71 -23.54
N VAL A 109 -6.96 24.98 -24.31
CA VAL A 109 -8.07 25.54 -25.09
C VAL A 109 -9.32 24.68 -24.88
N ILE A 110 -10.43 25.33 -24.53
CA ILE A 110 -11.74 24.68 -24.49
C ILE A 110 -12.54 25.12 -25.72
N THR A 111 -13.05 24.13 -26.45
CA THR A 111 -13.95 24.35 -27.58
C THR A 111 -15.30 23.69 -27.38
N ASP A 112 -16.36 24.25 -27.97
CA ASP A 112 -17.65 23.58 -28.09
C ASP A 112 -17.66 22.57 -29.25
N ILE A 113 -18.77 21.85 -29.44
CA ILE A 113 -18.92 20.81 -30.50
C ILE A 113 -18.81 21.37 -31.92
N THR A 114 -18.91 22.69 -32.11
CA THR A 114 -18.75 23.34 -33.41
C THR A 114 -17.30 23.79 -33.67
N GLY A 115 -16.40 23.56 -32.71
CA GLY A 115 -15.01 24.00 -32.76
C GLY A 115 -14.79 25.46 -32.34
N ARG A 116 -15.83 26.19 -31.91
CA ARG A 116 -15.71 27.55 -31.43
C ARG A 116 -15.01 27.54 -30.07
N VAL A 117 -13.99 28.39 -29.93
CA VAL A 117 -13.27 28.57 -28.66
C VAL A 117 -14.19 29.20 -27.62
N VAL A 118 -14.27 28.56 -26.45
CA VAL A 118 -15.09 28.97 -25.31
C VAL A 118 -14.23 29.61 -24.22
N GLU A 119 -13.02 29.08 -24.00
CA GLU A 119 -12.07 29.57 -23.01
C GLU A 119 -10.64 29.18 -23.41
N THR A 120 -9.64 29.97 -22.99
CA THR A 120 -8.22 29.69 -23.24
C THR A 120 -7.35 30.05 -22.03
N CYS A 121 -6.29 29.27 -21.82
CA CYS A 121 -5.20 29.61 -20.92
C CYS A 121 -3.89 29.42 -21.71
N HIS A 122 -3.16 30.51 -21.97
CA HIS A 122 -1.93 30.51 -22.76
C HIS A 122 -0.72 30.80 -21.88
N GLY A 123 0.42 30.15 -22.19
CA GLY A 123 1.73 30.48 -21.63
C GLY A 123 1.90 30.13 -20.16
N ALA A 124 1.17 29.13 -19.66
CA ALA A 124 1.47 28.57 -18.36
C ALA A 124 2.78 27.78 -18.45
N SER A 125 3.87 28.33 -17.90
CA SER A 125 5.15 27.62 -17.84
C SER A 125 5.09 26.58 -16.72
N LEU A 126 4.99 25.30 -17.10
CA LEU A 126 4.86 24.19 -16.18
C LEU A 126 6.16 23.38 -16.11
N GLN A 127 6.47 22.90 -14.89
CA GLN A 127 7.54 21.93 -14.67
C GLN A 127 7.04 20.52 -14.94
N PRO A 128 7.92 19.54 -15.23
CA PRO A 128 7.52 18.14 -15.34
C PRO A 128 6.77 17.68 -14.09
N GLY A 129 5.70 16.91 -14.28
CA GLY A 129 4.84 16.40 -13.22
C GLY A 129 3.36 16.47 -13.54
N ASN A 130 2.53 16.05 -12.59
CA ASN A 130 1.07 16.13 -12.68
C ASN A 130 0.57 17.46 -12.14
N HIS A 131 -0.23 18.15 -12.95
CA HIS A 131 -0.84 19.44 -12.61
C HIS A 131 -2.35 19.31 -12.61
N GLU A 132 -2.99 19.67 -11.50
CA GLU A 132 -4.44 19.73 -11.42
C GLU A 132 -4.96 21.03 -12.06
N ILE A 133 -5.95 20.88 -12.93
CA ILE A 133 -6.59 21.98 -13.65
C ILE A 133 -8.07 22.01 -13.27
N ARG A 134 -8.52 23.11 -12.69
CA ARG A 134 -9.92 23.38 -12.45
C ARG A 134 -10.54 24.06 -13.68
N ILE A 135 -11.65 23.53 -14.17
CA ILE A 135 -12.42 24.05 -15.28
C ILE A 135 -13.80 24.45 -14.81
N SER A 136 -14.23 25.65 -15.16
CA SER A 136 -15.58 26.13 -14.97
C SER A 136 -16.20 26.48 -16.30
N LEU A 137 -17.48 26.09 -16.52
CA LEU A 137 -18.23 26.38 -17.74
C LEU A 137 -19.62 26.89 -17.42
N SER A 138 -20.00 27.99 -18.09
CA SER A 138 -21.25 28.70 -17.81
C SER A 138 -22.51 28.12 -18.48
N ALA A 139 -22.36 27.29 -19.51
CA ALA A 139 -23.49 26.74 -20.24
C ALA A 139 -23.46 25.22 -20.29
N ALA A 140 -24.62 24.59 -20.24
CA ALA A 140 -24.75 23.15 -20.46
C ALA A 140 -24.37 22.82 -21.93
N GLY A 141 -23.61 21.72 -22.11
CA GLY A 141 -23.14 21.32 -23.42
C GLY A 141 -22.04 20.30 -23.41
N ILE A 142 -21.58 19.93 -24.62
CA ILE A 142 -20.42 19.09 -24.84
C ILE A 142 -19.25 19.98 -25.24
N TYR A 143 -18.11 19.75 -24.60
CA TYR A 143 -16.90 20.54 -24.81
C TYR A 143 -15.68 19.63 -24.95
N PHE A 144 -14.62 20.16 -25.57
CA PHE A 144 -13.32 19.52 -25.67
C PHE A 144 -12.26 20.42 -25.05
N LEU A 145 -11.54 19.90 -24.04
CA LEU A 145 -10.32 20.52 -23.54
C LEU A 145 -9.14 19.96 -24.31
N THR A 146 -8.32 20.84 -24.85
CA THR A 146 -7.10 20.49 -25.59
C THR A 146 -5.89 21.15 -24.94
N ALA A 147 -4.89 20.35 -24.56
CA ALA A 147 -3.57 20.81 -24.15
C ALA A 147 -2.58 20.70 -25.30
N ARG A 148 -1.67 21.69 -25.41
CA ARG A 148 -0.58 21.71 -26.41
C ARG A 148 0.71 22.14 -25.78
N GLN A 149 1.80 21.42 -26.08
CA GLN A 149 3.17 21.74 -25.68
C GLN A 149 4.15 21.18 -26.72
N ASN A 150 5.10 21.95 -27.19
CA ASN A 150 6.18 21.51 -28.10
C ASN A 150 5.69 20.68 -29.30
N GLY A 151 4.56 21.08 -29.91
CA GLY A 151 3.98 20.35 -31.06
C GLY A 151 3.15 19.11 -30.68
N ARG A 152 3.14 18.72 -29.41
CA ARG A 152 2.31 17.62 -28.89
C ARG A 152 0.92 18.16 -28.51
N THR A 153 -0.10 17.29 -28.62
CA THR A 153 -1.48 17.66 -28.33
C THR A 153 -2.17 16.50 -27.61
N SER A 154 -2.90 16.81 -26.53
CA SER A 154 -3.80 15.88 -25.83
C SER A 154 -5.17 16.52 -25.69
N SER A 155 -6.26 15.75 -25.83
CA SER A 155 -7.63 16.27 -25.77
C SER A 155 -8.56 15.32 -25.04
N VAL A 156 -9.49 15.90 -24.23
CA VAL A 156 -10.53 15.14 -23.52
C VAL A 156 -11.90 15.75 -23.76
N LYS A 157 -12.94 14.90 -23.83
CA LYS A 157 -14.34 15.30 -23.98
C LYS A 157 -14.96 15.52 -22.60
N MET A 158 -15.64 16.65 -22.43
CA MET A 158 -16.32 17.05 -21.19
C MET A 158 -17.80 17.29 -21.43
N VAL A 159 -18.65 16.93 -20.48
CA VAL A 159 -20.10 17.15 -20.55
C VAL A 159 -20.56 17.98 -19.35
N ASN A 160 -20.92 19.25 -19.58
CA ASN A 160 -21.51 20.11 -18.55
C ASN A 160 -23.06 20.05 -18.62
N ARG A 161 -23.69 19.84 -17.44
CA ARG A 161 -25.17 19.73 -17.32
C ARG A 161 -25.84 20.98 -16.77
N SER A 162 -25.09 21.92 -16.24
CA SER A 162 -25.64 23.12 -15.62
C SER A 162 -25.44 24.39 -16.44
N ASN A 163 -26.33 25.34 -16.23
CA ASN A 163 -26.18 26.70 -16.72
C ASN A 163 -25.91 27.63 -15.52
N GLY A 164 -24.98 28.57 -15.69
CA GLY A 164 -24.65 29.58 -14.69
C GLY A 164 -23.15 29.64 -14.36
N GLY A 165 -22.71 30.74 -13.75
CA GLY A 165 -21.30 31.00 -13.49
C GLY A 165 -20.55 31.58 -14.70
N GLY A 166 -19.24 31.61 -14.63
CA GLY A 166 -18.32 32.06 -15.67
C GLY A 166 -17.52 30.90 -16.28
N ASN A 167 -16.95 31.12 -17.48
CA ASN A 167 -15.97 30.22 -18.03
C ASN A 167 -14.59 30.54 -17.42
N ALA A 168 -13.83 29.52 -17.03
CA ALA A 168 -12.49 29.68 -16.51
C ALA A 168 -11.66 28.40 -16.63
N ILE A 169 -10.35 28.55 -16.83
CA ILE A 169 -9.33 27.51 -16.68
C ILE A 169 -8.36 28.01 -15.61
N ALA A 170 -8.20 27.28 -14.53
CA ALA A 170 -7.28 27.61 -13.44
C ALA A 170 -6.35 26.41 -13.15
N ILE A 171 -5.03 26.64 -13.25
CA ILE A 171 -4.02 25.66 -12.86
C ILE A 171 -3.84 25.80 -11.35
N MET A 172 -4.14 24.73 -10.60
CA MET A 172 -4.17 24.72 -9.13
C MET A 172 -2.79 24.43 -8.50
N GLY A 173 -1.84 23.94 -9.29
CA GLY A 173 -0.49 23.60 -8.86
C GLY A 173 -0.07 22.18 -9.22
N THR A 174 1.16 21.81 -8.86
CA THR A 174 1.62 20.40 -8.94
C THR A 174 0.97 19.61 -7.82
N VAL A 175 0.27 18.56 -8.17
CA VAL A 175 -0.23 17.59 -7.19
C VAL A 175 0.96 16.74 -6.78
N GLY A 176 1.51 17.02 -5.58
CA GLY A 176 2.37 16.06 -4.90
C GLY A 176 1.56 14.82 -4.60
N VAL A 177 2.20 13.66 -4.57
CA VAL A 177 1.58 12.33 -4.42
C VAL A 177 0.75 12.17 -3.12
N ASN A 178 0.67 13.19 -2.27
CA ASN A 178 0.17 13.12 -0.88
C ASN A 178 -1.01 14.04 -0.49
N ASP A 179 -1.70 14.71 -1.42
CA ASP A 179 -2.83 15.57 -1.02
C ASP A 179 -4.11 15.24 -1.82
N TYR A 180 -4.88 14.26 -1.33
CA TYR A 180 -6.26 14.06 -1.73
C TYR A 180 -7.20 14.38 -0.57
N SER A 181 -7.87 15.54 -0.63
CA SER A 181 -9.06 15.82 0.17
C SER A 181 -10.30 15.28 -0.55
N PRO A 182 -11.20 14.56 0.13
CA PRO A 182 -12.37 13.95 -0.52
C PRO A 182 -13.43 14.99 -0.88
N LEU A 183 -13.85 14.99 -2.14
CA LEU A 183 -15.03 15.73 -2.62
C LEU A 183 -16.30 14.87 -2.55
N PRO A 184 -17.48 15.46 -2.33
CA PRO A 184 -18.74 14.72 -2.14
C PRO A 184 -19.18 14.00 -3.41
N GLN A 185 -19.54 12.74 -3.25
CA GLN A 185 -19.90 11.81 -4.31
C GLN A 185 -21.28 12.06 -4.89
N THR A 186 -21.38 12.16 -6.22
CA THR A 186 -22.62 11.92 -6.96
C THR A 186 -22.54 10.58 -7.68
N LYS A 187 -23.51 9.71 -7.36
CA LYS A 187 -23.64 8.38 -7.94
C LYS A 187 -23.85 8.43 -9.46
N ASN A 188 -22.96 7.83 -10.23
CA ASN A 188 -23.25 7.42 -11.61
C ASN A 188 -22.63 6.04 -11.84
N VAL A 189 -23.48 5.09 -12.22
CA VAL A 189 -23.14 3.72 -12.59
C VAL A 189 -22.52 3.76 -13.98
N SER A 190 -21.23 3.53 -14.10
CA SER A 190 -20.61 3.15 -15.37
C SER A 190 -19.75 1.92 -15.13
N LYS A 191 -19.97 0.89 -15.95
CA LYS A 191 -19.17 -0.30 -16.01
C LYS A 191 -17.75 0.15 -16.40
N GLY A 192 -16.78 0.02 -15.51
CA GLY A 192 -15.40 0.47 -15.74
C GLY A 192 -14.76 -0.35 -16.87
N ILE A 193 -14.90 0.14 -18.10
CA ILE A 193 -14.05 -0.28 -19.22
C ILE A 193 -12.96 0.77 -19.28
N THR A 194 -11.73 0.39 -18.99
CA THR A 194 -10.60 1.29 -19.14
C THR A 194 -9.99 1.16 -20.52
N ASP A 195 -9.73 2.31 -21.16
CA ASP A 195 -8.93 2.39 -22.38
C ASP A 195 -7.42 2.39 -22.07
N ASN A 196 -7.04 2.19 -20.79
CA ASN A 196 -5.65 2.15 -20.38
C ASN A 196 -4.95 0.90 -20.92
N PRO A 197 -3.75 1.03 -21.50
CA PRO A 197 -3.04 -0.07 -22.13
C PRO A 197 -2.71 -1.15 -21.09
N PHE A 198 -3.04 -2.40 -21.44
CA PHE A 198 -2.77 -3.59 -20.64
C PHE A 198 -2.24 -4.70 -21.55
N VAL A 199 -1.28 -5.47 -21.05
CA VAL A 199 -0.80 -6.71 -21.68
C VAL A 199 -0.74 -7.78 -20.58
N PRO A 200 -1.15 -9.05 -20.86
CA PRO A 200 -0.96 -10.15 -19.93
C PRO A 200 0.49 -10.24 -19.45
N GLY A 201 0.68 -10.33 -18.13
CA GLY A 201 1.99 -10.29 -17.49
C GLY A 201 2.39 -8.92 -16.95
N ASP A 202 1.61 -7.86 -17.17
CA ASP A 202 1.81 -6.57 -16.51
C ASP A 202 1.69 -6.71 -14.99
N GLN A 203 2.57 -6.07 -14.24
CA GLN A 203 2.51 -6.00 -12.81
C GLN A 203 1.49 -4.93 -12.38
N MET A 204 0.46 -5.36 -11.67
CA MET A 204 -0.63 -4.50 -11.22
C MET A 204 -0.63 -4.37 -9.71
N GLN A 205 -0.98 -3.18 -9.20
CA GLN A 205 -1.23 -2.92 -7.80
C GLN A 205 -2.70 -2.54 -7.61
N PHE A 206 -3.31 -3.08 -6.57
CA PHE A 206 -4.70 -2.83 -6.19
C PHE A 206 -4.75 -2.39 -4.72
N VAL A 207 -5.41 -1.26 -4.46
CA VAL A 207 -5.60 -0.72 -3.11
C VAL A 207 -7.09 -0.43 -2.91
N GLY A 208 -7.68 -1.07 -1.91
CA GLY A 208 -9.10 -0.86 -1.56
C GLY A 208 -9.25 0.20 -0.49
N PHE A 209 -10.37 0.90 -0.51
CA PHE A 209 -10.76 1.85 0.53
C PHE A 209 -12.17 1.54 1.00
N THR A 210 -12.39 1.62 2.30
CA THR A 210 -13.70 1.45 2.94
C THR A 210 -14.01 2.62 3.85
N ALA A 211 -15.29 2.88 4.13
CA ALA A 211 -15.70 3.85 5.15
C ALA A 211 -16.18 3.10 6.39
N LEU A 212 -15.34 3.01 7.39
CA LEU A 212 -15.68 2.53 8.70
C LEU A 212 -15.84 3.74 9.64
N ASN A 213 -16.96 3.78 10.38
CA ASN A 213 -17.24 4.85 11.37
C ASN A 213 -17.17 6.30 10.84
N GLY A 214 -17.37 6.49 9.53
CA GLY A 214 -17.39 7.82 8.90
C GLY A 214 -16.02 8.35 8.46
N ALA A 215 -14.95 7.60 8.67
CA ALA A 215 -13.62 7.85 8.10
C ALA A 215 -13.34 6.86 6.96
N GLU A 216 -12.59 7.29 5.96
CA GLU A 216 -12.09 6.40 4.91
C GLU A 216 -10.86 5.67 5.46
N GLU A 217 -10.87 4.34 5.38
CA GLU A 217 -9.75 3.48 5.76
C GLU A 217 -9.19 2.81 4.53
N GLU A 218 -7.87 2.80 4.43
CA GLU A 218 -7.12 2.12 3.39
C GLU A 218 -6.88 0.66 3.78
N GLY A 219 -7.12 -0.25 2.85
CA GLY A 219 -6.84 -1.68 3.00
C GLY A 219 -5.42 -2.05 2.63
N GLY A 220 -5.11 -3.32 2.75
CA GLY A 220 -3.84 -3.88 2.29
C GLY A 220 -3.65 -3.72 0.78
N HIS A 221 -2.39 -3.59 0.37
CA HIS A 221 -2.00 -3.49 -1.03
C HIS A 221 -1.79 -4.89 -1.61
N VAL A 222 -2.42 -5.17 -2.76
CA VAL A 222 -2.21 -6.41 -3.51
C VAL A 222 -1.40 -6.08 -4.75
N ILE A 223 -0.21 -6.67 -4.89
CA ILE A 223 0.61 -6.57 -6.11
C ILE A 223 0.75 -7.96 -6.72
N GLN A 224 0.38 -8.07 -7.97
CA GLN A 224 0.50 -9.33 -8.71
C GLN A 224 0.61 -9.09 -10.21
N THR A 225 1.20 -10.07 -10.91
CA THR A 225 1.14 -10.14 -12.36
C THR A 225 -0.27 -10.51 -12.79
N GLN A 226 -0.80 -9.78 -13.77
CA GLN A 226 -2.15 -9.99 -14.24
C GLN A 226 -2.16 -10.65 -15.62
N ASP A 227 -2.78 -11.81 -15.73
CA ASP A 227 -2.88 -12.60 -16.99
C ASP A 227 -4.26 -13.21 -17.23
N SER A 228 -5.13 -13.18 -16.22
CA SER A 228 -6.43 -13.89 -16.29
C SER A 228 -7.53 -13.14 -15.54
N THR A 229 -8.77 -13.46 -15.89
CA THR A 229 -9.97 -13.01 -15.19
C THR A 229 -10.02 -13.63 -13.78
N GLN A 230 -10.13 -12.79 -12.74
CA GLN A 230 -10.14 -13.25 -11.35
C GLN A 230 -10.82 -12.26 -10.40
N THR A 231 -11.03 -12.73 -9.17
CA THR A 231 -11.45 -11.88 -8.05
C THR A 231 -10.24 -11.48 -7.23
N ILE A 232 -10.03 -10.18 -7.04
CA ILE A 232 -9.01 -9.60 -6.18
C ILE A 232 -9.64 -9.38 -4.80
N VAL A 233 -9.09 -10.03 -3.78
CA VAL A 233 -9.49 -9.85 -2.39
C VAL A 233 -8.61 -8.77 -1.78
N LEU A 234 -9.23 -7.69 -1.29
CA LEU A 234 -8.57 -6.57 -0.63
C LEU A 234 -8.81 -6.72 0.88
N SER A 235 -7.73 -6.84 1.64
CA SER A 235 -7.78 -7.06 3.08
C SER A 235 -7.91 -5.73 3.84
N PHE A 236 -8.71 -5.72 4.90
CA PHE A 236 -8.89 -4.58 5.78
C PHE A 236 -8.55 -4.99 7.21
N PRO A 237 -7.36 -4.59 7.70
CA PRO A 237 -6.98 -4.86 9.07
C PRO A 237 -7.98 -4.23 10.03
N GLN A 238 -8.49 -5.01 10.97
CA GLN A 238 -9.45 -4.52 11.95
C GLN A 238 -8.80 -4.36 13.32
N PRO A 239 -9.13 -3.33 14.08
CA PRO A 239 -8.74 -3.27 15.49
C PRO A 239 -9.38 -4.43 16.25
N CYS A 240 -8.77 -4.82 17.35
CA CYS A 240 -9.31 -5.88 18.20
C CYS A 240 -10.68 -5.49 18.74
N LEU A 241 -11.65 -6.38 18.61
CA LEU A 241 -12.97 -6.20 19.19
C LEU A 241 -12.85 -5.91 20.69
N SER A 242 -13.57 -4.91 21.20
CA SER A 242 -13.56 -4.46 22.59
C SER A 242 -12.26 -3.83 23.12
N THR A 243 -11.17 -3.82 22.36
CA THR A 243 -9.89 -3.21 22.79
C THR A 243 -9.17 -2.60 21.59
N PRO A 244 -9.74 -1.56 20.93
CA PRO A 244 -9.14 -0.95 19.75
C PRO A 244 -7.82 -0.22 20.05
N VAL A 245 -7.62 0.13 21.31
CA VAL A 245 -6.39 0.74 21.83
C VAL A 245 -6.03 0.14 23.18
N VAL A 246 -4.75 0.18 23.54
CA VAL A 246 -4.22 -0.13 24.86
C VAL A 246 -3.37 1.03 25.35
N ILE A 247 -3.35 1.25 26.65
CA ILE A 247 -2.60 2.32 27.30
C ILE A 247 -1.66 1.68 28.34
N ASP A 248 -0.39 2.04 28.30
CA ASP A 248 0.60 1.59 29.28
C ASP A 248 0.60 2.49 30.54
N TYR A 249 1.48 2.15 31.51
CA TYR A 249 1.61 2.91 32.75
C TYR A 249 2.03 4.37 32.51
N ASP A 250 2.85 4.63 31.48
CA ASP A 250 3.33 5.97 31.12
C ASP A 250 2.32 6.78 30.28
N SER A 251 1.10 6.26 30.12
CA SER A 251 0.04 6.86 29.32
C SER A 251 0.32 6.88 27.81
N ASN A 252 1.24 6.06 27.34
CA ASN A 252 1.39 5.84 25.90
C ASN A 252 0.21 5.05 25.37
N VAL A 253 -0.32 5.49 24.22
CA VAL A 253 -1.44 4.85 23.54
C VAL A 253 -0.91 4.02 22.37
N TYR A 254 -1.38 2.79 22.25
CA TYR A 254 -1.06 1.87 21.16
C TYR A 254 -2.36 1.39 20.52
N ASN A 255 -2.42 1.44 19.20
CA ASN A 255 -3.51 0.81 18.46
C ASN A 255 -3.35 -0.71 18.47
N THR A 256 -4.44 -1.40 18.15
CA THR A 256 -4.44 -2.86 18.09
C THR A 256 -4.82 -3.36 16.72
N VAL A 257 -4.46 -4.60 16.43
CA VAL A 257 -4.87 -5.31 15.21
C VAL A 257 -5.24 -6.75 15.52
N GLN A 258 -6.37 -7.18 14.97
CA GLN A 258 -6.81 -8.57 15.03
C GLN A 258 -6.23 -9.34 13.86
N ILE A 259 -5.43 -10.37 14.12
CA ILE A 259 -4.89 -11.28 13.09
C ILE A 259 -5.22 -12.71 13.49
N GLY A 260 -6.12 -13.33 12.74
CA GLY A 260 -6.71 -14.59 13.15
C GLY A 260 -7.40 -14.48 14.52
N ASN A 261 -7.00 -15.33 15.46
CA ASN A 261 -7.52 -15.32 16.83
C ASN A 261 -6.64 -14.50 17.80
N GLN A 262 -5.60 -13.84 17.30
CA GLN A 262 -4.66 -13.07 18.11
C GLN A 262 -4.91 -11.57 17.99
N CYS A 263 -4.86 -10.89 19.11
CA CYS A 263 -4.97 -9.44 19.20
C CYS A 263 -3.60 -8.85 19.55
N TRP A 264 -2.96 -8.19 18.61
CA TRP A 264 -1.61 -7.62 18.72
C TRP A 264 -1.64 -6.10 18.87
N MET A 265 -0.65 -5.54 19.55
CA MET A 265 -0.31 -4.13 19.38
C MET A 265 0.15 -3.85 17.95
N LYS A 266 -0.17 -2.68 17.39
CA LYS A 266 0.34 -2.22 16.09
C LYS A 266 1.68 -1.50 16.19
N GLU A 267 1.95 -0.85 17.31
CA GLU A 267 3.17 -0.10 17.54
C GLU A 267 4.11 -0.85 18.46
N ASN A 268 5.40 -0.56 18.34
CA ASN A 268 6.42 -1.05 19.26
C ASN A 268 6.26 -0.39 20.64
N LEU A 269 6.49 -1.16 21.69
CA LEU A 269 6.42 -0.69 23.07
C LEU A 269 7.42 0.45 23.30
N ARG A 270 7.00 1.46 24.09
CA ARG A 270 7.83 2.62 24.47
C ARG A 270 7.65 3.02 25.95
N THR A 271 7.31 2.05 26.78
CA THR A 271 7.15 2.26 28.23
C THR A 271 8.50 2.36 28.93
N THR A 272 8.55 3.16 29.98
CA THR A 272 9.69 3.28 30.91
C THR A 272 9.38 2.67 32.29
N HIS A 273 8.14 2.16 32.46
CA HIS A 273 7.69 1.48 33.65
C HIS A 273 6.97 0.18 33.32
N TYR A 274 7.08 -0.79 34.22
CA TYR A 274 6.20 -1.96 34.18
C TYR A 274 4.77 -1.59 34.59
N ALA A 275 3.83 -2.49 34.36
CA ALA A 275 2.42 -2.24 34.67
C ALA A 275 2.13 -2.01 36.16
N ASP A 276 3.00 -2.47 37.07
CA ASP A 276 2.92 -2.24 38.50
C ASP A 276 3.51 -0.89 38.95
N GLY A 277 4.03 -0.09 38.02
CA GLY A 277 4.68 1.19 38.25
C GLY A 277 6.16 1.12 38.59
N THR A 278 6.76 -0.06 38.62
CA THR A 278 8.21 -0.21 38.80
C THR A 278 8.95 0.34 37.56
N ALA A 279 9.91 1.24 37.79
CA ALA A 279 10.68 1.84 36.71
C ALA A 279 11.63 0.83 36.05
N ILE A 280 11.68 0.83 34.73
CA ILE A 280 12.71 0.13 33.94
C ILE A 280 13.91 1.10 33.84
N PRO A 281 15.12 0.73 34.27
CA PRO A 281 16.28 1.61 34.20
C PRO A 281 16.63 1.98 32.76
N TYR A 282 17.03 3.22 32.53
CA TYR A 282 17.66 3.61 31.27
C TYR A 282 19.10 3.08 31.24
N GLY A 283 19.43 2.29 30.22
CA GLY A 283 20.74 1.69 30.05
C GLY A 283 21.53 2.33 28.90
N ASN A 284 22.75 1.83 28.72
CA ASN A 284 23.55 2.14 27.55
C ASN A 284 24.01 0.84 26.88
N SER A 285 24.36 0.91 25.61
CA SER A 285 24.78 -0.23 24.78
C SER A 285 26.09 -0.90 25.24
N SER A 286 26.77 -0.37 26.23
CA SER A 286 28.02 -0.95 26.79
C SER A 286 27.78 -1.94 27.93
N LEU A 287 26.53 -2.13 28.36
CA LEU A 287 26.20 -3.14 29.37
C LEU A 287 26.00 -4.50 28.68
N TRP A 288 26.92 -5.43 28.94
CA TRP A 288 26.88 -6.82 28.49
C TRP A 288 26.24 -7.74 29.55
N ASP A 289 25.42 -7.16 30.44
CA ASP A 289 24.76 -7.89 31.50
C ASP A 289 23.36 -8.28 31.06
N ASP A 290 23.10 -9.58 31.03
CA ASP A 290 21.83 -10.17 30.65
C ASP A 290 20.84 -10.31 31.80
N THR A 291 21.29 -10.01 33.06
CA THR A 291 20.49 -10.14 34.28
C THR A 291 19.87 -8.81 34.74
N VAL A 292 20.48 -7.68 34.39
CA VAL A 292 20.00 -6.34 34.77
C VAL A 292 19.02 -5.82 33.72
N PRO A 293 17.75 -5.53 34.09
CA PRO A 293 16.77 -4.97 33.14
C PRO A 293 17.12 -3.54 32.79
N TYR A 294 17.09 -3.22 31.51
CA TYR A 294 17.20 -1.84 31.00
C TYR A 294 16.58 -1.67 29.63
N TYR A 295 16.22 -0.41 29.32
CA TYR A 295 15.79 0.00 28.00
C TYR A 295 16.71 1.07 27.41
N ASN A 296 16.70 1.21 26.08
CA ASN A 296 17.38 2.28 25.37
C ASN A 296 16.45 2.93 24.34
N VAL A 297 16.80 4.16 23.98
CA VAL A 297 16.09 4.96 22.99
C VAL A 297 17.07 5.38 21.91
N ASN A 298 16.71 5.26 20.65
CA ASN A 298 17.45 5.86 19.56
C ASN A 298 17.03 7.33 19.39
N PRO A 299 17.90 8.33 19.77
CA PRO A 299 17.53 9.73 19.70
C PRO A 299 17.48 10.29 18.26
N SER A 300 17.89 9.49 17.27
CA SER A 300 17.94 9.91 15.86
C SER A 300 16.69 9.56 15.06
N VAL A 301 15.72 8.88 15.70
CA VAL A 301 14.47 8.45 15.04
C VAL A 301 13.25 8.94 15.82
N ASP A 302 12.09 8.93 15.17
CA ASP A 302 10.81 9.17 15.83
C ASP A 302 10.47 7.98 16.76
N THR A 303 10.53 8.22 18.07
CA THR A 303 10.28 7.19 19.08
C THR A 303 8.83 6.77 19.19
N ILE A 304 7.88 7.56 18.66
CA ILE A 304 6.48 7.18 18.57
C ILE A 304 6.32 6.06 17.53
N LEU A 305 7.01 6.20 16.41
CA LEU A 305 6.97 5.23 15.31
C LEU A 305 7.83 4.00 15.62
N TYR A 306 9.09 4.19 16.05
CA TYR A 306 10.05 3.09 16.18
C TYR A 306 10.04 2.40 17.54
N GLY A 307 9.46 3.02 18.59
CA GLY A 307 9.44 2.49 19.95
C GLY A 307 10.80 2.53 20.66
N TYR A 308 10.92 1.77 21.74
CA TYR A 308 12.14 1.62 22.52
C TYR A 308 12.70 0.20 22.37
N TYR A 309 13.94 0.04 22.78
CA TYR A 309 14.67 -1.23 22.76
C TYR A 309 14.85 -1.73 24.17
N TYR A 310 14.54 -3.00 24.42
CA TYR A 310 14.62 -3.64 25.74
C TYR A 310 15.57 -4.82 25.64
N ASN A 311 16.45 -5.00 26.67
CA ASN A 311 17.12 -6.28 26.82
C ASN A 311 16.12 -7.33 27.32
N TRP A 312 16.49 -8.60 27.25
CA TRP A 312 15.57 -9.68 27.60
C TRP A 312 15.15 -9.66 29.08
N ALA A 313 16.03 -9.23 30.00
CA ALA A 313 15.70 -9.06 31.40
C ALA A 313 14.59 -8.01 31.63
N ALA A 314 14.64 -6.88 30.91
CA ALA A 314 13.58 -5.87 30.91
C ALA A 314 12.29 -6.37 30.25
N PHE A 315 12.42 -7.06 29.12
CA PHE A 315 11.30 -7.66 28.42
C PHE A 315 10.52 -8.64 29.31
N MET A 316 11.19 -9.49 30.09
CA MET A 316 10.60 -10.53 30.95
C MET A 316 10.24 -10.09 32.37
N HIS A 317 10.70 -8.91 32.80
CA HIS A 317 10.49 -8.42 34.18
C HIS A 317 10.96 -9.44 35.27
N GLY A 318 12.10 -10.08 35.06
CA GLY A 318 12.67 -11.06 36.00
C GLY A 318 11.94 -12.40 36.06
N VAL A 319 10.95 -12.66 35.23
CA VAL A 319 10.26 -13.94 35.12
C VAL A 319 11.04 -14.85 34.16
N GLY A 320 11.08 -16.16 34.43
CA GLY A 320 11.70 -17.14 33.55
C GLY A 320 10.95 -17.29 32.22
N GLY A 321 11.61 -17.92 31.23
CA GLY A 321 11.08 -18.11 29.90
C GLY A 321 9.81 -18.95 29.84
N SER A 322 9.02 -18.75 28.77
CA SER A 322 7.79 -19.50 28.50
C SER A 322 7.74 -19.96 27.05
N GLU A 323 7.40 -21.22 26.85
CA GLU A 323 7.10 -21.84 25.54
C GLU A 323 5.58 -22.02 25.34
N SER A 324 4.77 -21.62 26.33
CA SER A 324 3.32 -21.84 26.32
C SER A 324 2.60 -20.90 25.36
N ASN A 325 1.41 -21.27 24.93
CA ASN A 325 0.46 -20.44 24.21
C ASN A 325 -0.90 -20.45 24.95
N PRO A 326 -1.30 -19.32 25.60
CA PRO A 326 -0.54 -18.07 25.78
C PRO A 326 0.71 -18.25 26.66
N SER A 327 1.69 -17.33 26.50
CA SER A 327 2.93 -17.37 27.29
C SER A 327 2.67 -17.25 28.79
N GLY A 328 1.64 -16.51 29.16
CA GLY A 328 1.28 -16.21 30.54
C GLY A 328 2.26 -15.28 31.27
N VAL A 329 3.21 -14.69 30.55
CA VAL A 329 4.21 -13.77 31.10
C VAL A 329 3.85 -12.33 30.72
N GLN A 330 3.42 -11.53 31.69
CA GLN A 330 3.13 -10.12 31.45
C GLN A 330 4.38 -9.35 30.97
N GLY A 331 5.53 -9.54 31.64
CA GLY A 331 6.77 -8.85 31.29
C GLY A 331 6.62 -7.33 31.30
N ALA A 332 7.13 -6.67 30.25
CA ALA A 332 7.02 -5.22 30.07
C ALA A 332 5.65 -4.77 29.51
N CYS A 333 4.74 -5.70 29.21
CA CYS A 333 3.45 -5.38 28.61
C CYS A 333 2.47 -4.75 29.60
N PRO A 334 1.51 -3.93 29.14
CA PRO A 334 0.44 -3.38 29.95
C PRO A 334 -0.46 -4.46 30.58
N THR A 335 -1.23 -4.09 31.60
CA THR A 335 -2.21 -5.01 32.23
C THR A 335 -3.19 -5.59 31.23
N GLY A 336 -3.39 -6.92 31.24
CA GLY A 336 -4.24 -7.67 30.32
C GLY A 336 -3.55 -7.97 28.98
N TRP A 337 -2.23 -7.78 28.94
CA TRP A 337 -1.35 -8.09 27.82
C TRP A 337 -0.11 -8.82 28.28
N HIS A 338 0.48 -9.62 27.44
CA HIS A 338 1.66 -10.41 27.75
C HIS A 338 2.70 -10.35 26.63
N VAL A 339 3.93 -10.72 26.96
CA VAL A 339 5.02 -10.89 26.00
C VAL A 339 4.87 -12.22 25.27
N PRO A 340 4.94 -12.25 23.93
CA PRO A 340 4.63 -13.43 23.14
C PRO A 340 5.73 -14.51 23.23
N SER A 341 5.32 -15.78 23.26
CA SER A 341 6.20 -16.94 23.11
C SER A 341 6.48 -17.29 21.64
N ASN A 342 7.42 -18.21 21.39
CA ASN A 342 7.63 -18.77 20.06
C ASN A 342 6.34 -19.39 19.47
N ALA A 343 5.57 -20.09 20.31
CA ALA A 343 4.33 -20.72 19.86
C ALA A 343 3.30 -19.69 19.37
N GLU A 344 3.26 -18.51 19.99
CA GLU A 344 2.35 -17.43 19.60
C GLU A 344 2.82 -16.68 18.34
N TRP A 345 4.12 -16.46 18.19
CA TRP A 345 4.70 -15.94 16.96
C TRP A 345 4.49 -16.91 15.77
N ILE A 346 4.68 -18.22 16.00
CA ILE A 346 4.45 -19.25 14.99
C ILE A 346 2.96 -19.28 14.61
N GLN A 347 2.04 -19.15 15.58
CA GLN A 347 0.60 -19.06 15.30
C GLN A 347 0.26 -17.87 14.39
N LEU A 348 0.88 -16.69 14.60
CA LEU A 348 0.75 -15.53 13.72
C LEU A 348 1.25 -15.87 12.30
N ILE A 349 2.47 -16.42 12.20
CA ILE A 349 3.11 -16.79 10.94
C ILE A 349 2.28 -17.82 10.19
N ASP A 350 1.82 -18.87 10.85
CA ASP A 350 0.99 -19.93 10.27
C ASP A 350 -0.33 -19.39 9.73
N TYR A 351 -0.97 -18.49 10.50
CA TYR A 351 -2.21 -17.86 10.05
C TYR A 351 -1.98 -17.04 8.78
N VAL A 352 -0.97 -16.19 8.76
CA VAL A 352 -0.64 -15.34 7.61
C VAL A 352 -0.24 -16.20 6.40
N SER A 353 0.58 -17.23 6.60
CA SER A 353 1.03 -18.17 5.55
C SER A 353 -0.11 -18.99 4.95
N SER A 354 -1.19 -19.20 5.69
CA SER A 354 -2.36 -19.95 5.22
C SER A 354 -3.27 -19.14 4.29
N ARG A 355 -2.99 -17.86 4.11
CA ARG A 355 -3.83 -16.92 3.36
C ARG A 355 -3.14 -16.43 2.11
N SER A 356 -3.70 -16.73 0.95
CA SER A 356 -3.12 -16.34 -0.34
C SER A 356 -3.02 -14.82 -0.52
N GLU A 357 -3.92 -14.05 0.09
CA GLU A 357 -3.91 -12.59 0.09
C GLU A 357 -2.75 -11.97 0.87
N TYR A 358 -2.07 -12.73 1.73
CA TYR A 358 -0.91 -12.30 2.51
C TYR A 358 0.42 -12.84 1.99
N THR A 359 0.37 -13.74 1.01
CA THR A 359 1.58 -14.36 0.45
C THR A 359 1.97 -13.70 -0.87
N CYS A 360 3.27 -13.65 -1.15
CA CYS A 360 3.80 -13.10 -2.37
C CYS A 360 4.37 -14.20 -3.28
N GLY A 361 4.23 -14.06 -4.60
CA GLY A 361 4.79 -15.00 -5.57
C GLY A 361 4.20 -16.41 -5.50
N GLY A 362 3.07 -16.61 -4.82
CA GLY A 362 2.42 -17.91 -4.65
C GLY A 362 3.11 -18.86 -3.67
N HIS A 363 4.11 -18.39 -2.91
CA HIS A 363 4.83 -19.17 -1.90
C HIS A 363 4.33 -18.82 -0.49
N SER A 364 3.86 -19.84 0.25
CA SER A 364 3.26 -19.65 1.59
C SER A 364 4.21 -19.01 2.61
N ASN A 365 5.52 -19.14 2.45
CA ASN A 365 6.50 -18.55 3.37
C ASN A 365 6.83 -17.07 3.06
N ASN A 366 6.44 -16.56 1.88
CA ASN A 366 6.73 -15.18 1.46
C ASN A 366 5.71 -14.21 2.07
N ILE A 367 5.77 -14.01 3.37
CA ILE A 367 4.80 -13.26 4.18
C ILE A 367 5.37 -12.01 4.85
N ALA A 368 6.69 -11.80 4.79
CA ALA A 368 7.33 -10.69 5.51
C ALA A 368 6.77 -9.32 5.06
N LYS A 369 6.49 -9.14 3.76
CA LYS A 369 5.83 -7.93 3.24
C LYS A 369 4.46 -7.68 3.86
N ALA A 370 3.65 -8.72 4.05
CA ALA A 370 2.31 -8.57 4.62
C ALA A 370 2.34 -8.12 6.08
N LEU A 371 3.42 -8.40 6.80
CA LEU A 371 3.62 -8.02 8.21
C LEU A 371 4.40 -6.70 8.38
N ALA A 372 5.27 -6.34 7.44
CA ALA A 372 6.12 -5.15 7.48
C ALA A 372 5.30 -3.86 7.26
N SER A 373 5.74 -2.74 7.84
CA SER A 373 5.14 -1.41 7.63
C SER A 373 5.33 -0.91 6.19
N THR A 374 4.47 0.00 5.77
CA THR A 374 4.62 0.71 4.49
C THR A 374 5.70 1.79 4.53
N GLU A 375 6.17 2.15 5.71
CA GLU A 375 7.10 3.25 5.96
C GLU A 375 8.36 2.78 6.70
N GLY A 376 9.43 3.55 6.54
CA GLY A 376 10.69 3.40 7.26
C GLY A 376 11.68 2.44 6.63
N TRP A 377 11.28 1.53 5.74
CA TRP A 377 12.17 0.57 5.08
C TRP A 377 12.95 1.22 3.94
N ASN A 378 14.24 0.94 3.86
CA ASN A 378 15.02 1.22 2.67
C ASN A 378 14.54 0.34 1.50
N THR A 379 14.84 0.79 0.28
CA THR A 379 14.51 0.01 -0.92
C THR A 379 15.56 -1.06 -1.19
N TYR A 380 15.11 -2.23 -1.63
CA TYR A 380 15.96 -3.35 -2.03
C TYR A 380 15.36 -4.06 -3.25
N ASP A 381 16.21 -4.41 -4.22
CA ASP A 381 15.79 -5.11 -5.42
C ASP A 381 15.69 -6.62 -5.15
N GLY A 382 14.48 -7.16 -5.27
CA GLY A 382 14.21 -8.58 -5.08
C GLY A 382 12.71 -8.83 -5.15
N GLU A 383 12.28 -9.91 -5.75
CA GLU A 383 10.86 -10.27 -5.78
C GLU A 383 10.41 -10.67 -4.37
N CYS A 384 9.27 -10.17 -3.92
CA CYS A 384 8.66 -10.51 -2.63
C CYS A 384 9.39 -10.09 -1.35
N VAL A 385 10.57 -9.50 -1.44
CA VAL A 385 11.32 -9.02 -0.26
C VAL A 385 10.70 -7.74 0.32
N VAL A 386 10.89 -7.49 1.61
CA VAL A 386 10.29 -6.34 2.33
C VAL A 386 10.67 -5.00 1.69
N GLY A 387 11.92 -4.83 1.25
CA GLY A 387 12.43 -3.59 0.63
C GLY A 387 11.95 -3.35 -0.81
N ASN A 388 11.32 -4.33 -1.45
CA ASN A 388 10.78 -4.15 -2.80
C ASN A 388 9.43 -3.43 -2.72
N ASN A 389 9.41 -2.16 -3.15
CA ASN A 389 8.22 -1.32 -3.07
C ASN A 389 7.56 -1.35 -1.68
N PRO A 390 8.17 -0.74 -0.63
CA PRO A 390 7.65 -0.81 0.73
C PRO A 390 6.22 -0.28 0.89
N SER A 391 5.76 0.63 0.02
CA SER A 391 4.37 1.11 0.02
C SER A 391 3.33 0.00 -0.20
N SER A 392 3.74 -1.16 -0.69
CA SER A 392 2.88 -2.34 -0.87
C SER A 392 2.90 -3.34 0.31
N ASN A 393 3.60 -3.01 1.38
CA ASN A 393 3.65 -3.83 2.59
C ASN A 393 2.34 -3.71 3.40
N ASN A 394 2.29 -4.38 4.55
CA ASN A 394 1.32 -4.21 5.64
C ASN A 394 -0.11 -4.69 5.33
N ALA A 395 -0.28 -5.70 4.50
CA ALA A 395 -1.60 -6.27 4.21
C ALA A 395 -2.33 -6.78 5.46
N THR A 396 -1.61 -7.20 6.51
CA THR A 396 -2.17 -7.66 7.79
C THR A 396 -2.51 -6.54 8.76
N GLY A 397 -1.98 -5.33 8.57
CA GLY A 397 -2.04 -4.24 9.54
C GLY A 397 -1.11 -4.40 10.75
N PHE A 398 -0.24 -5.42 10.79
CA PHE A 398 0.71 -5.64 11.88
C PHE A 398 1.77 -4.53 11.94
N GLY A 399 2.29 -4.09 10.80
CA GLY A 399 3.10 -2.89 10.68
C GLY A 399 4.47 -2.97 11.37
N VAL A 400 5.29 -3.98 11.08
CA VAL A 400 6.68 -4.06 11.55
C VAL A 400 7.48 -2.89 11.01
N VAL A 401 7.99 -2.03 11.91
CA VAL A 401 8.88 -0.91 11.53
C VAL A 401 10.35 -1.33 11.67
N PRO A 402 11.23 -0.90 10.74
CA PRO A 402 12.64 -1.30 10.74
C PRO A 402 13.46 -0.54 11.79
N ALA A 403 13.23 -0.87 13.06
CA ALA A 403 13.87 -0.21 14.18
C ALA A 403 15.36 -0.58 14.35
N GLY A 404 15.86 -1.57 13.61
CA GLY A 404 17.21 -2.08 13.79
C GLY A 404 17.37 -2.88 15.09
N PHE A 405 18.57 -2.88 15.64
CA PHE A 405 18.94 -3.60 16.86
C PHE A 405 20.03 -2.85 17.63
N ALA A 406 20.53 -3.49 18.70
CA ALA A 406 21.53 -2.95 19.64
C ALA A 406 22.57 -2.00 19.01
N ALA A 407 22.90 -0.94 19.72
CA ALA A 407 23.73 0.17 19.24
C ALA A 407 23.13 0.94 18.03
N PHE A 408 21.80 0.80 17.80
CA PHE A 408 21.04 1.49 16.74
C PHE A 408 21.57 1.20 15.32
N SER A 409 22.12 0.01 15.13
CA SER A 409 22.57 -0.48 13.83
C SER A 409 21.40 -0.98 12.99
N ALA A 410 21.55 -0.92 11.66
CA ALA A 410 20.59 -1.43 10.67
C ALA A 410 19.16 -0.84 10.81
N VAL A 411 19.02 0.37 11.32
CA VAL A 411 17.78 1.14 11.23
C VAL A 411 17.45 1.34 9.76
N ASN A 412 16.18 1.18 9.40
CA ASN A 412 15.62 1.16 8.06
C ASN A 412 15.94 -0.10 7.23
N ASP A 413 16.77 -1.04 7.75
CA ASP A 413 17.11 -2.29 7.05
C ASP A 413 16.58 -3.53 7.75
N CYS A 414 16.46 -3.52 9.09
CA CYS A 414 16.03 -4.68 9.87
C CYS A 414 15.09 -4.30 11.00
N ALA A 415 14.32 -5.29 11.46
CA ALA A 415 13.52 -5.23 12.69
C ALA A 415 13.62 -6.55 13.44
N TYR A 416 13.78 -6.49 14.76
CA TYR A 416 13.89 -7.67 15.62
C TYR A 416 12.98 -7.53 16.84
N TYR A 417 12.30 -8.63 17.17
CA TYR A 417 11.33 -8.72 18.25
C TYR A 417 11.64 -9.88 19.17
N TRP A 418 11.72 -9.63 20.47
CA TRP A 418 11.90 -10.67 21.45
C TRP A 418 10.73 -11.67 21.48
N SER A 419 11.08 -12.90 21.84
CA SER A 419 10.16 -13.93 22.31
C SER A 419 10.44 -14.26 23.76
N SER A 420 9.42 -14.67 24.53
CA SER A 420 9.58 -15.16 25.88
C SER A 420 10.26 -16.56 25.98
N SER A 421 10.53 -17.17 24.83
CA SER A 421 11.13 -18.51 24.76
C SER A 421 12.64 -18.47 24.96
N GLU A 422 13.13 -19.19 25.97
CA GLU A 422 14.55 -19.31 26.27
C GLU A 422 15.25 -20.38 25.45
N ARG A 423 16.53 -20.15 25.16
CA ARG A 423 17.47 -21.12 24.59
C ARG A 423 18.68 -21.29 25.50
N GLY A 424 18.44 -21.87 26.68
CA GLY A 424 19.46 -22.01 27.71
C GLY A 424 19.64 -20.75 28.56
N GLU A 425 20.70 -20.71 29.33
CA GLU A 425 20.93 -19.70 30.36
C GLU A 425 21.12 -18.29 29.79
N TYR A 426 21.87 -18.17 28.69
CA TYR A 426 22.33 -16.87 28.18
C TYR A 426 21.63 -16.42 26.88
N ALA A 427 20.78 -17.25 26.29
CA ALA A 427 20.15 -16.95 25.00
C ALA A 427 18.63 -17.06 25.06
N ALA A 428 17.97 -16.29 24.21
CA ALA A 428 16.53 -16.34 23.98
C ALA A 428 16.22 -16.19 22.49
N SER A 429 15.03 -16.65 22.10
CA SER A 429 14.58 -16.56 20.72
C SER A 429 14.10 -15.15 20.38
N PHE A 430 14.27 -14.78 19.12
CA PHE A 430 13.72 -13.55 18.55
C PHE A 430 13.21 -13.80 17.12
N PHE A 431 12.36 -12.90 16.66
CA PHE A 431 11.83 -12.89 15.29
C PHE A 431 12.39 -11.70 14.53
N GLY A 432 12.90 -11.96 13.32
CA GLY A 432 13.63 -11.02 12.49
C GLY A 432 12.99 -10.77 11.14
N PHE A 433 13.07 -9.50 10.70
CA PHE A 433 12.68 -9.02 9.38
C PHE A 433 13.84 -8.24 8.78
N SER A 434 14.08 -8.38 7.49
CA SER A 434 15.10 -7.62 6.76
C SER A 434 14.59 -7.19 5.39
N ILE A 435 15.15 -6.08 4.86
CA ILE A 435 14.80 -5.54 3.54
C ILE A 435 14.93 -6.55 2.41
N ASP A 436 15.84 -7.50 2.53
CA ASP A 436 16.19 -8.54 1.54
C ASP A 436 15.51 -9.88 1.81
N MET A 437 14.62 -9.97 2.80
CA MET A 437 13.92 -11.21 3.16
C MET A 437 12.46 -11.21 2.73
N GLU A 438 11.99 -12.37 2.26
CA GLU A 438 10.60 -12.66 1.90
C GLU A 438 9.82 -13.26 3.07
N HIS A 439 10.53 -13.85 4.04
CA HIS A 439 10.01 -14.61 5.18
C HIS A 439 10.44 -13.98 6.51
N VAL A 440 9.88 -14.49 7.58
CA VAL A 440 10.21 -14.09 8.94
C VAL A 440 11.17 -15.12 9.51
N ASP A 441 12.33 -14.67 9.98
CA ASP A 441 13.29 -15.53 10.65
C ASP A 441 12.96 -15.72 12.12
N MET A 442 13.20 -16.94 12.64
CA MET A 442 13.23 -17.26 14.07
C MET A 442 14.64 -17.71 14.42
N LEU A 443 15.33 -16.92 15.21
CA LEU A 443 16.72 -17.12 15.58
C LEU A 443 16.91 -16.98 17.09
N ASP A 444 18.08 -17.36 17.59
CA ASP A 444 18.45 -17.24 19.00
C ASP A 444 19.66 -16.32 19.16
N ILE A 445 19.64 -15.50 20.21
CA ILE A 445 20.72 -14.56 20.50
C ILE A 445 20.87 -14.34 22.02
N ASN A 446 22.03 -13.80 22.45
CA ASN A 446 22.29 -13.51 23.85
C ASN A 446 21.29 -12.47 24.41
N LYS A 447 20.79 -12.70 25.61
CA LYS A 447 19.77 -11.92 26.32
C LYS A 447 20.15 -10.46 26.60
N PHE A 448 21.42 -10.08 26.54
CA PHE A 448 21.88 -8.70 26.71
C PHE A 448 21.57 -7.83 25.47
N HIS A 449 21.30 -8.44 24.29
CA HIS A 449 20.87 -7.67 23.13
C HIS A 449 19.56 -6.94 23.40
N GLN A 450 19.31 -5.89 22.61
CA GLN A 450 18.17 -5.04 22.82
C GLN A 450 17.35 -5.00 21.55
N PHE A 451 16.09 -5.39 21.64
CA PHE A 451 15.15 -5.47 20.55
C PHE A 451 13.84 -4.77 20.88
N SER A 452 13.05 -4.55 19.87
CA SER A 452 11.69 -4.06 20.02
C SER A 452 10.78 -5.08 20.70
N VAL A 453 9.69 -4.60 21.28
CA VAL A 453 8.67 -5.43 21.93
C VAL A 453 7.31 -5.16 21.30
N ARG A 454 6.60 -6.22 20.99
CA ARG A 454 5.18 -6.24 20.63
C ARG A 454 4.43 -7.10 21.63
N CYS A 455 3.38 -6.54 22.20
CA CYS A 455 2.57 -7.28 23.16
C CYS A 455 1.36 -7.93 22.48
N LEU A 456 0.94 -9.05 23.05
CA LEU A 456 -0.23 -9.82 22.67
C LEU A 456 -1.24 -9.77 23.83
N ARG A 457 -2.53 -9.68 23.50
CA ARG A 457 -3.60 -9.63 24.50
C ARG A 457 -3.86 -11.01 25.08
N ASP A 458 -4.20 -11.05 26.41
CA ASP A 458 -4.58 -12.25 27.16
C ASP A 458 -5.89 -12.86 26.64
#